data_1a7ab4b2b9fcf23552106f05a71a9b80
#
_entry.id   1a7ab4b2b9fcf23552106f05a71a9b80
#
_cell.length_a   1.000
_cell.length_b   1.000
_cell.length_c   1.000
_cell.angle_alpha   90.00
_cell.angle_beta   90.00
_cell.angle_gamma   90.00
#
_symmetry.space_group_name_H-M   'P 1'
#
loop_
_entity.id
_entity.type
_entity.pdbx_description
1 polymer ?
#
loop_
_entity_poly.entity_id
_entity_poly.type
_entity_poly.pdbx_seq_one_letter_code
_entity_poly.pdbx_strand_id
1 'polypeptide(L)'
;MIKKLFIHRSLPEMYNIDVGDDNKIYTEASGKKDGIPVIFVHGGPGGQCRSEHHSLFNPQIFRSIIFDQRGCGKSIPYRSLEGNNTENLVEDIEKIRDFFKIKNS
;
A
#
# COMPACT_ATOMS: atom_id res chain seq x y z
N MET A 1 17.83 -8.53 -17.47
CA MET A 1 16.56 -8.18 -18.08
C MET A 1 16.15 -6.76 -17.68
N ILE A 2 15.83 -5.95 -18.64
CA ILE A 2 15.41 -4.59 -18.38
C ILE A 2 13.91 -4.58 -18.22
N LYS A 3 13.44 -4.20 -17.03
CA LYS A 3 12.02 -4.02 -16.81
C LYS A 3 11.62 -2.61 -17.24
N LYS A 4 10.54 -2.52 -17.98
CA LYS A 4 9.99 -1.22 -18.33
C LYS A 4 9.35 -0.60 -17.09
N LEU A 5 9.81 0.59 -16.72
CA LEU A 5 9.25 1.34 -15.62
C LEU A 5 8.40 2.49 -16.18
N PHE A 6 7.39 2.85 -15.42
CA PHE A 6 6.47 3.91 -15.81
C PHE A 6 6.74 5.17 -15.00
N ILE A 7 6.58 6.31 -15.63
CA ILE A 7 6.78 7.60 -14.96
C ILE A 7 5.45 8.06 -14.38
N HIS A 8 5.44 8.32 -13.07
CA HIS A 8 4.31 8.92 -12.38
C HIS A 8 4.60 10.40 -12.19
N ARG A 9 3.84 11.24 -12.87
CA ARG A 9 4.12 12.68 -12.92
C ARG A 9 3.61 13.43 -11.70
N SER A 10 2.61 12.89 -11.04
CA SER A 10 2.06 13.49 -9.83
C SER A 10 2.63 12.81 -8.60
N LEU A 11 2.76 13.57 -7.51
CA LEU A 11 3.14 12.99 -6.23
C LEU A 11 2.03 12.04 -5.78
N PRO A 12 2.40 10.93 -5.12
CA PRO A 12 1.38 10.01 -4.62
C PRO A 12 0.56 10.65 -3.52
N GLU A 13 -0.70 10.24 -3.43
CA GLU A 13 -1.55 10.61 -2.31
C GLU A 13 -1.16 9.77 -1.09
N MET A 14 -1.09 10.38 0.08
CA MET A 14 -0.63 9.72 1.30
C MET A 14 -1.77 9.64 2.30
N TYR A 15 -1.90 8.48 2.93
CA TYR A 15 -2.96 8.20 3.90
C TYR A 15 -2.41 7.44 5.09
N ASN A 16 -2.98 7.69 6.27
CA ASN A 16 -2.76 6.87 7.46
C ASN A 16 -4.09 6.21 7.78
N ILE A 17 -4.21 4.95 7.45
CA ILE A 17 -5.47 4.23 7.57
C ILE A 17 -5.53 3.50 8.91
N ASP A 18 -6.54 3.81 9.70
CA ASP A 18 -6.77 3.15 10.98
C ASP A 18 -7.30 1.74 10.72
N VAL A 19 -6.56 0.74 11.16
CA VAL A 19 -6.95 -0.66 10.98
C VAL A 19 -7.36 -1.32 12.30
N GLY A 20 -7.50 -0.53 13.36
CA GLY A 20 -7.84 -1.05 14.67
C GLY A 20 -6.62 -1.39 15.49
N ASP A 21 -6.83 -1.76 16.76
CA ASP A 21 -5.76 -2.16 17.69
C ASP A 21 -4.65 -1.10 17.82
N ASP A 22 -5.03 0.17 17.70
CA ASP A 22 -4.11 1.31 17.74
C ASP A 22 -3.05 1.28 16.64
N ASN A 23 -3.35 0.61 15.53
CA ASN A 23 -2.45 0.56 14.37
C ASN A 23 -2.98 1.45 13.25
N LYS A 24 -2.08 2.21 12.67
CA LYS A 24 -2.36 3.01 11.46
C LYS A 24 -1.39 2.60 10.37
N ILE A 25 -1.93 2.25 9.23
CA ILE A 25 -1.15 1.76 8.10
C ILE A 25 -0.87 2.93 7.15
N TYR A 26 0.41 3.24 6.98
CA TYR A 26 0.82 4.24 6.01
C TYR A 26 0.59 3.71 4.61
N THR A 27 -0.14 4.45 3.80
CA THR A 27 -0.56 4.00 2.48
C THR A 27 -0.36 5.12 1.46
N GLU A 28 0.08 4.77 0.28
CA GLU A 28 0.20 5.71 -0.85
C GLU A 28 -0.61 5.20 -2.02
N ALA A 29 -1.25 6.13 -2.72
CA ALA A 29 -1.97 5.82 -3.95
C ALA A 29 -1.46 6.73 -5.06
N SER A 30 -1.27 6.18 -6.24
CA SER A 30 -0.79 6.92 -7.40
C SER A 30 -1.44 6.38 -8.67
N GLY A 31 -1.41 7.19 -9.73
CA GLY A 31 -1.96 6.79 -11.02
C GLY A 31 -3.38 7.27 -11.23
N LYS A 32 -4.09 6.59 -12.11
CA LYS A 32 -5.44 7.01 -12.51
C LYS A 32 -6.44 6.78 -11.39
N LYS A 33 -7.12 7.84 -10.92
CA LYS A 33 -8.02 7.74 -9.76
C LYS A 33 -9.14 6.73 -9.93
N ASP A 34 -9.68 6.62 -11.13
CA ASP A 34 -10.72 5.64 -11.44
C ASP A 34 -10.16 4.44 -12.21
N GLY A 35 -8.85 4.26 -12.18
CA GLY A 35 -8.19 3.16 -12.85
C GLY A 35 -8.37 1.84 -12.15
N ILE A 36 -7.80 0.80 -12.74
CA ILE A 36 -7.84 -0.55 -12.17
C ILE A 36 -7.00 -0.55 -10.89
N PRO A 37 -7.61 -0.85 -9.73
CA PRO A 37 -6.86 -0.84 -8.48
C PRO A 37 -5.92 -2.04 -8.36
N VAL A 38 -4.69 -1.76 -7.95
CA VAL A 38 -3.68 -2.78 -7.68
C VAL A 38 -3.10 -2.49 -6.30
N ILE A 39 -3.15 -3.46 -5.42
CA ILE A 39 -2.54 -3.34 -4.09
C ILE A 39 -1.23 -4.11 -4.11
N PHE A 40 -0.13 -3.39 -3.89
CA PHE A 40 1.21 -3.98 -3.87
C PHE A 40 1.64 -4.21 -2.43
N VAL A 41 2.04 -5.44 -2.11
CA VAL A 41 2.52 -5.81 -0.78
C VAL A 41 4.04 -5.93 -0.84
N HIS A 42 4.73 -5.12 -0.02
CA HIS A 42 6.19 -5.21 0.02
C HIS A 42 6.63 -6.55 0.65
N GLY A 43 7.83 -6.97 0.32
CA GLY A 43 8.34 -8.25 0.79
C GLY A 43 8.84 -8.18 2.22
N GLY A 44 8.59 -9.26 2.97
CA GLY A 44 9.23 -9.57 4.23
C GLY A 44 8.91 -8.65 5.41
N PRO A 45 9.11 -9.17 6.63
CA PRO A 45 9.02 -8.34 7.83
C PRO A 45 10.21 -7.36 7.83
N GLY A 46 9.94 -6.13 8.32
CA GLY A 46 10.96 -5.10 8.35
C GLY A 46 11.13 -4.32 7.07
N GLY A 47 10.45 -4.73 5.99
CA GLY A 47 10.47 -3.97 4.75
C GLY A 47 9.58 -2.74 4.84
N GLN A 48 9.58 -1.97 3.77
CA GLN A 48 8.72 -0.80 3.69
C GLN A 48 8.36 -0.54 2.22
N CYS A 49 7.26 0.15 2.01
CA CYS A 49 6.92 0.59 0.67
C CYS A 49 7.79 1.79 0.30
N ARG A 50 7.99 1.97 -0.99
CA ARG A 50 8.73 3.11 -1.52
C ARG A 50 7.93 3.67 -2.70
N SER A 51 7.98 4.98 -2.84
CA SER A 51 7.25 5.63 -3.94
C SER A 51 7.64 5.07 -5.30
N GLU A 52 8.87 4.59 -5.45
CA GLU A 52 9.33 3.98 -6.70
C GLU A 52 8.59 2.69 -7.04
N HIS A 53 7.92 2.04 -6.07
CA HIS A 53 7.11 0.87 -6.36
C HIS A 53 5.94 1.19 -7.30
N HIS A 54 5.47 2.45 -7.28
CA HIS A 54 4.42 2.87 -8.21
C HIS A 54 4.87 2.76 -9.66
N SER A 55 6.18 2.85 -9.91
CA SER A 55 6.73 2.78 -11.27
C SER A 55 6.52 1.42 -11.93
N LEU A 56 6.13 0.40 -11.17
CA LEU A 56 5.82 -0.91 -11.71
C LEU A 56 4.48 -0.93 -12.45
N PHE A 57 3.65 0.08 -12.26
CA PHE A 57 2.29 0.11 -12.79
C PHE A 57 2.07 1.32 -13.68
N ASN A 58 1.42 1.11 -14.83
CA ASN A 58 1.12 2.18 -15.76
C ASN A 58 0.09 3.14 -15.15
N PRO A 59 0.47 4.42 -14.89
CA PRO A 59 -0.43 5.36 -14.23
C PRO A 59 -1.63 5.79 -15.07
N GLN A 60 -1.64 5.46 -16.36
CA GLN A 60 -2.77 5.77 -17.22
C GLN A 60 -3.84 4.69 -17.17
N ILE A 61 -3.53 3.54 -16.61
CA ILE A 61 -4.42 2.38 -16.56
C ILE A 61 -4.76 2.02 -15.12
N PHE A 62 -3.75 2.01 -14.24
CA PHE A 62 -3.88 1.50 -12.89
C PHE A 62 -3.87 2.59 -11.85
N ARG A 63 -4.58 2.32 -10.75
CA ARG A 63 -4.38 3.04 -9.50
C ARG A 63 -3.55 2.12 -8.61
N SER A 64 -2.28 2.46 -8.44
CA SER A 64 -1.37 1.66 -7.63
C SER A 64 -1.46 2.10 -6.17
N ILE A 65 -1.70 1.13 -5.30
CA ILE A 65 -1.84 1.35 -3.86
C ILE A 65 -0.75 0.53 -3.18
N ILE A 66 0.13 1.20 -2.47
CA ILE A 66 1.21 0.55 -1.72
C ILE A 66 1.09 0.95 -0.27
N PHE A 67 1.52 0.10 0.63
CA PHE A 67 1.41 0.38 2.06
C PHE A 67 2.55 -0.26 2.84
N ASP A 68 2.82 0.29 4.01
CA ASP A 68 3.76 -0.29 4.96
C ASP A 68 2.99 -1.21 5.91
N GLN A 69 3.42 -2.46 6.03
CA GLN A 69 2.79 -3.41 6.93
C GLN A 69 2.95 -2.94 8.38
N ARG A 70 2.15 -3.54 9.28
CA ARG A 70 2.23 -3.22 10.71
C ARG A 70 3.66 -3.32 11.21
N GLY A 71 4.10 -2.33 11.97
CA GLY A 71 5.44 -2.29 12.53
C GLY A 71 6.53 -1.96 11.53
N CYS A 72 6.19 -1.65 10.28
CA CYS A 72 7.14 -1.39 9.21
C CYS A 72 7.05 0.05 8.72
N GLY A 73 8.19 0.58 8.27
CA GLY A 73 8.27 1.87 7.62
C GLY A 73 7.59 2.99 8.40
N LYS A 74 6.62 3.63 7.78
CA LYS A 74 5.90 4.77 8.35
C LYS A 74 4.59 4.38 9.03
N SER A 75 4.26 3.09 9.09
CA SER A 75 3.09 2.65 9.84
C SER A 75 3.33 2.76 11.33
N ILE A 76 2.27 3.03 12.08
CA ILE A 76 2.35 3.31 13.51
C ILE A 76 1.67 2.18 14.28
N PRO A 77 2.29 1.66 15.35
CA PRO A 77 3.61 1.98 15.90
C PRO A 77 4.74 1.30 15.12
N TYR A 78 5.86 2.00 15.03
CA TYR A 78 7.02 1.48 14.31
C TYR A 78 7.71 0.37 15.11
N ARG A 79 8.17 -0.65 14.39
CA ARG A 79 8.87 -1.82 14.96
C ARG A 79 8.05 -2.65 15.96
N SER A 80 6.75 -2.47 15.97
CA SER A 80 5.90 -3.35 16.77
C SER A 80 5.79 -4.69 16.04
N LEU A 81 6.09 -5.77 16.74
CA LEU A 81 5.89 -7.12 16.23
C LEU A 81 4.53 -7.68 16.62
N GLU A 82 3.85 -7.01 17.52
CA GLU A 82 2.53 -7.43 17.96
C GLU A 82 1.53 -7.28 16.84
N GLY A 83 0.80 -8.35 16.56
CA GLY A 83 -0.19 -8.34 15.50
C GLY A 83 0.38 -8.43 14.09
N ASN A 84 1.69 -8.60 13.95
CA ASN A 84 2.31 -8.71 12.63
C ASN A 84 2.36 -10.17 12.18
N ASN A 85 1.21 -10.66 11.72
CA ASN A 85 1.05 -12.02 11.21
C ASN A 85 0.19 -12.00 9.94
N THR A 86 0.11 -13.15 9.28
CA THR A 86 -0.60 -13.27 8.02
C THR A 86 -2.08 -12.95 8.13
N GLU A 87 -2.72 -13.36 9.23
CA GLU A 87 -4.14 -13.09 9.42
C GLU A 87 -4.42 -11.60 9.53
N ASN A 88 -3.61 -10.89 10.31
CA ASN A 88 -3.75 -9.45 10.43
C ASN A 88 -3.41 -8.72 9.13
N LEU A 89 -2.44 -9.25 8.37
CA LEU A 89 -2.13 -8.68 7.07
C LEU A 89 -3.32 -8.75 6.14
N VAL A 90 -4.00 -9.89 6.10
CA VAL A 90 -5.20 -10.05 5.27
C VAL A 90 -6.29 -9.08 5.71
N GLU A 91 -6.51 -8.95 7.01
CA GLU A 91 -7.50 -8.00 7.52
C GLU A 91 -7.15 -6.56 7.18
N ASP A 92 -5.87 -6.21 7.26
CA ASP A 92 -5.41 -4.87 6.92
C ASP A 92 -5.64 -4.57 5.45
N ILE A 93 -5.36 -5.54 4.57
CA ILE A 93 -5.62 -5.39 3.14
C ILE A 93 -7.10 -5.16 2.89
N GLU A 94 -7.98 -5.89 3.57
CA GLU A 94 -9.42 -5.70 3.43
C GLU A 94 -9.84 -4.30 3.87
N LYS A 95 -9.26 -3.78 4.94
CA LYS A 95 -9.57 -2.43 5.40
C LYS A 95 -9.06 -1.37 4.44
N ILE A 96 -7.91 -1.60 3.80
CA ILE A 96 -7.40 -0.72 2.76
C ILE A 96 -8.35 -0.73 1.56
N ARG A 97 -8.83 -1.89 1.18
CA ARG A 97 -9.81 -1.99 0.09
C ARG A 97 -11.08 -1.23 0.42
N ASP A 98 -11.58 -1.37 1.63
CA ASP A 98 -12.76 -0.64 2.08
C ASP A 98 -12.53 0.87 2.05
N PHE A 99 -11.36 1.31 2.49
CA PHE A 99 -11.01 2.72 2.50
C PHE A 99 -11.08 3.32 1.09
N PHE A 100 -10.57 2.62 0.10
CA PHE A 100 -10.59 3.07 -1.28
C PHE A 100 -11.85 2.63 -2.02
N LYS A 101 -12.77 1.95 -1.36
CA LYS A 101 -14.03 1.46 -1.94
C LYS A 101 -13.80 0.56 -3.15
N ILE A 102 -12.79 -0.29 -3.06
CA ILE A 102 -12.47 -1.23 -4.11
C ILE A 102 -13.46 -2.40 -4.04
N LYS A 103 -14.23 -2.58 -5.09
CA LYS A 103 -15.17 -3.69 -5.20
C LYS A 103 -14.50 -4.79 -5.99
N ASN A 104 -14.54 -6.01 -5.47
CA ASN A 104 -14.08 -7.21 -6.15
C ASN A 104 -12.68 -7.08 -6.75
N SER A 105 -11.74 -7.58 -6.08
CA SER A 105 -10.39 -7.68 -6.64
C SER A 105 -10.34 -8.85 -7.62
#